data_cab37586b1902b41f020ca0ef89f12d7
#
_entry.id   cab37586b1902b41f020ca0ef89f12d7
#
_cell.length_a   1.000
_cell.length_b   1.000
_cell.length_c   1.000
_cell.angle_alpha   90.00
_cell.angle_beta   90.00
_cell.angle_gamma   90.00
#
_symmetry.space_group_name_H-M   'P 1'
#
loop_
_entity.id
_entity.type
_entity.pdbx_description
1 polymer ?
#
loop_
_entity_poly.entity_id
_entity_poly.type
_entity_poly.pdbx_seq_one_letter_code
_entity_poly.pdbx_strand_id
1 'polypeptide(L)'
;ANPQGANIDFDNKSKLRAEYIKGSNDFVAVRDAYGRLQASANDNTGASDVAMVYSFMKMLDPGSAVREGEYATAEQTGGIPQQIVSLYNKMLTGSRLSPEMRENFVQQGQRQFEAATMRQNAYGDVYKNLAKSYGYDPSEITIDLTGGVKLPPPLEPGANQNAAAPAINVGDEAVNPTTGEHIRWDGTQWVPVK
;
A
#
# COMPACT_ATOMS: atom_id res chain seq x y z
N ALA A 1 2.27 19.59 46.52
CA ALA A 1 2.90 19.13 45.25
C ALA A 1 3.97 20.14 44.84
N ASN A 2 5.17 19.66 44.53
CA ASN A 2 6.28 20.54 44.10
C ASN A 2 6.05 20.96 42.61
N PRO A 3 5.80 22.25 42.32
CA PRO A 3 5.52 22.72 40.97
C PRO A 3 6.65 22.42 39.97
N GLN A 4 7.91 22.41 40.41
CA GLN A 4 9.07 22.08 39.59
C GLN A 4 9.11 20.60 39.19
N GLY A 5 8.73 19.69 40.08
CA GLY A 5 8.64 18.27 39.77
C GLY A 5 7.55 17.96 38.72
N ALA A 6 6.41 18.63 38.79
CA ALA A 6 5.31 18.47 37.84
C ALA A 6 5.68 18.96 36.44
N ASN A 7 6.45 20.06 36.33
CA ASN A 7 6.93 20.57 35.03
C ASN A 7 7.95 19.63 34.41
N ILE A 8 8.88 19.08 35.17
CA ILE A 8 9.89 18.11 34.64
C ILE A 8 9.20 16.83 34.16
N ASP A 9 8.20 16.33 34.87
CA ASP A 9 7.42 15.15 34.50
C ASP A 9 6.66 15.37 33.19
N PHE A 10 5.99 16.52 33.04
CA PHE A 10 5.31 16.91 31.82
C PHE A 10 6.27 17.01 30.61
N ASP A 11 7.42 17.63 30.81
CA ASP A 11 8.44 17.80 29.74
C ASP A 11 8.96 16.43 29.26
N ASN A 12 9.24 15.51 30.19
CA ASN A 12 9.73 14.18 29.87
C ASN A 12 8.67 13.35 29.13
N LYS A 13 7.41 13.37 29.56
CA LYS A 13 6.31 12.73 28.86
C LYS A 13 6.11 13.30 27.46
N SER A 14 6.18 14.62 27.32
CA SER A 14 6.05 15.32 26.05
C SER A 14 7.15 14.94 25.05
N LYS A 15 8.40 14.81 25.53
CA LYS A 15 9.54 14.36 24.71
C LYS A 15 9.34 12.93 24.24
N LEU A 16 9.00 11.98 25.12
CA LEU A 16 8.77 10.60 24.78
C LEU A 16 7.63 10.44 23.76
N ARG A 17 6.52 11.19 23.97
CA ARG A 17 5.42 11.21 23.00
C ARG A 17 5.84 11.76 21.65
N ALA A 18 6.61 12.86 21.62
CA ALA A 18 7.09 13.45 20.39
C ALA A 18 8.03 12.51 19.62
N GLU A 19 8.90 11.79 20.32
CA GLU A 19 9.77 10.77 19.72
C GLU A 19 8.95 9.59 19.15
N TYR A 20 7.95 9.10 19.91
CA TYR A 20 7.04 8.06 19.43
C TYR A 20 6.32 8.49 18.14
N ILE A 21 5.73 9.69 18.14
CA ILE A 21 5.02 10.22 16.97
C ILE A 21 5.98 10.37 15.78
N LYS A 22 7.16 10.95 16.00
CA LYS A 22 8.17 11.13 14.95
C LYS A 22 8.62 9.80 14.34
N GLY A 23 8.88 8.78 15.15
CA GLY A 23 9.28 7.46 14.69
C GLY A 23 8.15 6.68 14.02
N SER A 24 6.89 7.13 14.17
CA SER A 24 5.71 6.54 13.54
C SER A 24 5.34 7.18 12.20
N ASN A 25 6.09 8.18 11.72
CA ASN A 25 5.73 8.93 10.50
C ASN A 25 5.61 8.03 9.25
N ASP A 26 6.49 7.05 9.09
CA ASP A 26 6.44 6.12 7.97
C ASP A 26 5.16 5.27 8.00
N PHE A 27 4.75 4.82 9.20
CA PHE A 27 3.49 4.11 9.35
C PHE A 27 2.29 4.98 8.96
N VAL A 28 2.26 6.24 9.41
CA VAL A 28 1.21 7.20 9.06
C VAL A 28 1.16 7.41 7.55
N ALA A 29 2.31 7.56 6.90
CA ALA A 29 2.40 7.72 5.45
C ALA A 29 1.88 6.48 4.70
N VAL A 30 2.23 5.26 5.14
CA VAL A 30 1.72 4.00 4.57
C VAL A 30 0.22 3.87 4.78
N ARG A 31 -0.29 4.17 5.98
CA ARG A 31 -1.73 4.16 6.29
C ARG A 31 -2.52 5.08 5.35
N ASP A 32 -2.06 6.31 5.21
CA ASP A 32 -2.75 7.32 4.38
C ASP A 32 -2.68 6.95 2.90
N ALA A 33 -1.56 6.38 2.45
CA ALA A 33 -1.41 5.89 1.09
C ALA A 33 -2.33 4.67 0.84
N TYR A 34 -2.44 3.75 1.79
CA TYR A 34 -3.35 2.62 1.69
C TYR A 34 -4.82 3.04 1.62
N GLY A 35 -5.23 4.00 2.45
CA GLY A 35 -6.59 4.58 2.39
C GLY A 35 -6.91 5.17 1.02
N ARG A 36 -5.96 5.91 0.40
CA ARG A 36 -6.13 6.44 -0.96
C ARG A 36 -6.18 5.33 -2.01
N LEU A 37 -5.35 4.30 -1.87
CA LEU A 37 -5.36 3.15 -2.77
C LEU A 37 -6.71 2.45 -2.76
N GLN A 38 -7.28 2.19 -1.57
CA GLN A 38 -8.61 1.58 -1.43
C GLN A 38 -9.72 2.46 -2.03
N ALA A 39 -9.68 3.77 -1.77
CA ALA A 39 -10.65 4.70 -2.35
C ALA A 39 -10.59 4.69 -3.89
N SER A 40 -9.38 4.69 -4.46
CA SER A 40 -9.17 4.65 -5.92
C SER A 40 -9.58 3.31 -6.54
N ALA A 41 -9.57 2.22 -5.78
CA ALA A 41 -9.96 0.89 -6.26
C ALA A 41 -11.45 0.81 -6.61
N ASN A 42 -12.29 1.60 -5.95
CA ASN A 42 -13.74 1.61 -6.14
C ASN A 42 -14.18 2.43 -7.37
N ASP A 43 -13.27 3.20 -7.98
CA ASP A 43 -13.55 4.05 -9.12
C ASP A 43 -12.75 3.58 -10.35
N ASN A 44 -13.42 3.39 -11.49
CA ASN A 44 -12.80 2.88 -12.72
C ASN A 44 -12.56 4.01 -13.73
N THR A 45 -11.72 4.97 -13.36
CA THR A 45 -11.32 6.10 -14.21
C THR A 45 -9.80 6.12 -14.44
N GLY A 46 -9.34 6.84 -15.46
CA GLY A 46 -7.89 7.04 -15.67
C GLY A 46 -7.23 7.77 -14.50
N ALA A 47 -7.94 8.70 -13.86
CA ALA A 47 -7.45 9.41 -12.69
C ALA A 47 -7.30 8.48 -11.48
N SER A 48 -8.25 7.56 -11.28
CA SER A 48 -8.14 6.57 -10.21
C SER A 48 -7.01 5.57 -10.44
N ASP A 49 -6.73 5.21 -11.70
CA ASP A 49 -5.59 4.35 -12.04
C ASP A 49 -4.26 5.03 -11.68
N VAL A 50 -4.08 6.30 -12.03
CA VAL A 50 -2.89 7.10 -11.64
C VAL A 50 -2.77 7.17 -10.12
N ALA A 51 -3.87 7.52 -9.44
CA ALA A 51 -3.88 7.64 -7.97
C ALA A 51 -3.59 6.32 -7.28
N MET A 52 -4.05 5.19 -7.82
CA MET A 52 -3.78 3.85 -7.29
C MET A 52 -2.30 3.50 -7.38
N VAL A 53 -1.67 3.66 -8.56
CA VAL A 53 -0.24 3.37 -8.76
C VAL A 53 0.60 4.29 -7.89
N TYR A 54 0.29 5.60 -7.86
CA TYR A 54 0.98 6.57 -7.01
C TYR A 54 0.89 6.22 -5.52
N SER A 55 -0.30 5.86 -5.04
CA SER A 55 -0.51 5.46 -3.65
C SER A 55 0.32 4.23 -3.29
N PHE A 56 0.38 3.25 -4.18
CA PHE A 56 1.23 2.07 -3.99
C PHE A 56 2.72 2.44 -3.94
N MET A 57 3.20 3.34 -4.81
CA MET A 57 4.58 3.85 -4.78
C MET A 57 4.90 4.51 -3.43
N LYS A 58 3.98 5.31 -2.88
CA LYS A 58 4.13 5.92 -1.54
C LYS A 58 4.15 4.89 -0.41
N MET A 59 3.50 3.75 -0.55
CA MET A 59 3.60 2.66 0.43
C MET A 59 4.96 1.96 0.39
N LEU A 60 5.59 1.88 -0.79
CA LEU A 60 6.92 1.28 -0.96
C LEU A 60 8.03 2.21 -0.46
N ASP A 61 7.85 3.52 -0.57
CA ASP A 61 8.81 4.55 -0.14
C ASP A 61 8.09 5.65 0.66
N PRO A 62 7.69 5.35 1.91
CA PRO A 62 6.90 6.28 2.73
C PRO A 62 7.68 7.54 3.12
N GLY A 63 8.99 7.44 3.31
CA GLY A 63 9.88 8.54 3.66
C GLY A 63 10.19 9.51 2.51
N SER A 64 9.83 9.15 1.28
CA SER A 64 10.11 10.00 0.12
C SER A 64 9.34 11.31 0.17
N ALA A 65 10.04 12.42 -0.06
CA ALA A 65 9.47 13.75 -0.25
C ALA A 65 8.98 13.99 -1.70
N VAL A 66 9.17 13.02 -2.60
CA VAL A 66 8.81 13.13 -4.02
C VAL A 66 7.30 13.33 -4.17
N ARG A 67 6.92 14.39 -4.88
CA ARG A 67 5.53 14.71 -5.17
C ARG A 67 5.02 13.92 -6.39
N GLU A 68 3.69 13.83 -6.53
CA GLU A 68 3.05 13.04 -7.58
C GLU A 68 3.62 13.30 -8.98
N GLY A 69 3.83 14.56 -9.38
CA GLY A 69 4.38 14.90 -10.70
C GLY A 69 5.89 14.67 -10.86
N GLU A 70 6.62 14.45 -9.78
CA GLU A 70 8.08 14.34 -9.77
C GLU A 70 8.56 12.90 -9.98
N TYR A 71 7.74 11.89 -9.66
CA TYR A 71 8.09 10.49 -9.89
C TYR A 71 8.34 10.16 -11.36
N ALA A 72 7.72 10.89 -12.28
CA ALA A 72 7.91 10.69 -13.73
C ALA A 72 9.35 11.03 -14.18
N THR A 73 10.05 11.91 -13.46
CA THR A 73 11.38 12.44 -13.80
C THR A 73 12.47 12.05 -12.81
N ALA A 74 12.12 11.41 -11.69
CA ALA A 74 13.07 11.02 -10.67
C ALA A 74 13.96 9.85 -11.18
N GLU A 75 15.23 10.13 -11.44
CA GLU A 75 16.23 9.13 -11.85
C GLU A 75 16.52 8.08 -10.75
N GLN A 76 16.19 8.39 -9.51
CA GLN A 76 16.42 7.53 -8.34
C GLN A 76 15.22 7.54 -7.41
N THR A 77 14.25 6.70 -7.70
CA THR A 77 13.23 6.30 -6.74
C THR A 77 13.79 5.13 -5.91
N GLY A 78 14.63 5.46 -4.93
CA GLY A 78 15.24 4.46 -4.05
C GLY A 78 14.17 3.64 -3.33
N GLY A 79 14.06 2.36 -3.65
CA GLY A 79 13.07 1.46 -3.05
C GLY A 79 11.86 1.13 -3.94
N ILE A 80 11.59 1.89 -5.01
CA ILE A 80 10.48 1.61 -5.92
C ILE A 80 10.99 0.82 -7.14
N PRO A 81 10.45 -0.38 -7.44
CA PRO A 81 10.84 -1.14 -8.61
C PRO A 81 10.59 -0.36 -9.91
N GLN A 82 11.55 -0.38 -10.84
CA GLN A 82 11.49 0.35 -12.11
C GLN A 82 10.23 0.01 -12.94
N GLN A 83 9.70 -1.21 -12.82
CA GLN A 83 8.47 -1.62 -13.47
C GLN A 83 7.25 -0.81 -13.00
N ILE A 84 7.20 -0.47 -11.70
CA ILE A 84 6.13 0.34 -11.14
C ILE A 84 6.24 1.78 -11.61
N VAL A 85 7.45 2.36 -11.65
CA VAL A 85 7.70 3.70 -12.20
C VAL A 85 7.30 3.76 -13.67
N SER A 86 7.68 2.75 -14.47
CA SER A 86 7.32 2.66 -15.88
C SER A 86 5.81 2.54 -16.08
N LEU A 87 5.12 1.79 -15.22
CA LEU A 87 3.67 1.68 -15.25
C LEU A 87 3.02 3.02 -14.91
N TYR A 88 3.49 3.71 -13.88
CA TYR A 88 3.01 5.05 -13.52
C TYR A 88 3.11 6.02 -14.71
N ASN A 89 4.26 6.07 -15.39
CA ASN A 89 4.44 6.91 -16.57
C ASN A 89 3.47 6.56 -17.71
N LYS A 90 3.19 5.27 -17.93
CA LYS A 90 2.16 4.83 -18.90
C LYS A 90 0.76 5.31 -18.51
N MET A 91 0.41 5.30 -17.22
CA MET A 91 -0.89 5.82 -16.77
C MET A 91 -1.02 7.32 -17.04
N LEU A 92 0.04 8.10 -16.83
CA LEU A 92 0.07 9.54 -17.14
C LEU A 92 -0.15 9.84 -18.63
N THR A 93 0.19 8.92 -19.52
CA THR A 93 -0.02 9.05 -20.98
C THR A 93 -1.36 8.47 -21.47
N GLY A 94 -2.27 8.14 -20.55
CA GLY A 94 -3.63 7.70 -20.85
C GLY A 94 -3.85 6.19 -20.92
N SER A 95 -2.82 5.36 -20.61
CA SER A 95 -3.02 3.92 -20.44
C SER A 95 -3.94 3.64 -19.25
N ARG A 96 -4.55 2.45 -19.22
CA ARG A 96 -5.47 2.02 -18.17
C ARG A 96 -4.97 0.75 -17.49
N LEU A 97 -5.26 0.61 -16.21
CA LEU A 97 -5.05 -0.64 -15.49
C LEU A 97 -6.13 -1.66 -15.89
N SER A 98 -5.74 -2.91 -16.15
CA SER A 98 -6.72 -3.99 -16.25
C SER A 98 -7.37 -4.27 -14.88
N PRO A 99 -8.58 -4.86 -14.85
CA PRO A 99 -9.21 -5.26 -13.59
C PRO A 99 -8.30 -6.12 -12.70
N GLU A 100 -7.56 -7.06 -13.29
CA GLU A 100 -6.61 -7.91 -12.56
C GLU A 100 -5.45 -7.12 -11.97
N MET A 101 -4.91 -6.14 -12.72
CA MET A 101 -3.85 -5.28 -12.22
C MET A 101 -4.34 -4.44 -11.03
N ARG A 102 -5.57 -3.93 -11.10
CA ARG A 102 -6.19 -3.18 -10.02
C ARG A 102 -6.34 -4.05 -8.77
N GLU A 103 -6.85 -5.26 -8.92
CA GLU A 103 -6.97 -6.23 -7.83
C GLU A 103 -5.59 -6.56 -7.21
N ASN A 104 -4.58 -6.80 -8.05
CA ASN A 104 -3.22 -7.04 -7.59
C ASN A 104 -2.65 -5.87 -6.77
N PHE A 105 -2.91 -4.62 -7.17
CA PHE A 105 -2.49 -3.45 -6.38
C PHE A 105 -3.18 -3.40 -5.02
N VAL A 106 -4.48 -3.70 -4.96
CA VAL A 106 -5.23 -3.75 -3.70
C VAL A 106 -4.64 -4.81 -2.77
N GLN A 107 -4.41 -6.02 -3.27
CA GLN A 107 -3.85 -7.12 -2.48
C GLN A 107 -2.42 -6.84 -2.01
N GLN A 108 -1.56 -6.32 -2.88
CA GLN A 108 -0.19 -5.95 -2.50
C GLN A 108 -0.19 -4.79 -1.51
N GLY A 109 -1.05 -3.79 -1.72
CA GLY A 109 -1.24 -2.69 -0.79
C GLY A 109 -1.68 -3.18 0.60
N GLN A 110 -2.61 -4.12 0.66
CA GLN A 110 -3.03 -4.75 1.92
C GLN A 110 -1.85 -5.39 2.64
N ARG A 111 -1.04 -6.21 1.95
CA ARG A 111 0.14 -6.86 2.56
C ARG A 111 1.15 -5.84 3.08
N GLN A 112 1.38 -4.75 2.35
CA GLN A 112 2.27 -3.67 2.79
C GLN A 112 1.73 -2.98 4.05
N PHE A 113 0.42 -2.72 4.11
CA PHE A 113 -0.22 -2.11 5.26
C PHE A 113 -0.20 -3.04 6.48
N GLU A 114 -0.47 -4.34 6.31
CA GLU A 114 -0.35 -5.35 7.37
C GLU A 114 1.06 -5.39 7.94
N ALA A 115 2.08 -5.46 7.09
CA ALA A 115 3.47 -5.47 7.51
C ALA A 115 3.87 -4.16 8.24
N ALA A 116 3.38 -3.00 7.76
CA ALA A 116 3.61 -1.72 8.43
C ALA A 116 2.93 -1.67 9.81
N THR A 117 1.70 -2.22 9.92
CA THR A 117 0.96 -2.29 11.18
C THR A 117 1.67 -3.19 12.20
N MET A 118 2.19 -4.34 11.78
CA MET A 118 2.98 -5.21 12.66
C MET A 118 4.22 -4.49 13.20
N ARG A 119 4.96 -3.78 12.35
CA ARG A 119 6.12 -2.98 12.77
C ARG A 119 5.73 -1.86 13.73
N GLN A 120 4.62 -1.15 13.45
CA GLN A 120 4.12 -0.09 14.31
C GLN A 120 3.69 -0.61 15.69
N ASN A 121 3.03 -1.76 15.74
CA ASN A 121 2.64 -2.39 17.00
C ASN A 121 3.87 -2.75 17.84
N ALA A 122 4.89 -3.38 17.24
CA ALA A 122 6.14 -3.70 17.94
C ALA A 122 6.86 -2.43 18.42
N TYR A 123 6.89 -1.38 17.60
CA TYR A 123 7.44 -0.08 17.99
C TYR A 123 6.65 0.55 19.16
N GLY A 124 5.32 0.51 19.08
CA GLY A 124 4.45 0.99 20.16
C GLY A 124 4.68 0.24 21.48
N ASP A 125 4.89 -1.08 21.42
CA ASP A 125 5.13 -1.87 22.62
C ASP A 125 6.47 -1.53 23.30
N VAL A 126 7.49 -1.16 22.53
CA VAL A 126 8.75 -0.64 23.09
C VAL A 126 8.48 0.63 23.91
N TYR A 127 7.72 1.58 23.37
CA TYR A 127 7.40 2.83 24.09
C TYR A 127 6.45 2.63 25.27
N LYS A 128 5.50 1.70 25.17
CA LYS A 128 4.65 1.32 26.32
C LYS A 128 5.49 0.75 27.47
N ASN A 129 6.45 -0.10 27.17
CA ASN A 129 7.34 -0.67 28.17
C ASN A 129 8.29 0.38 28.75
N LEU A 130 8.79 1.28 27.92
CA LEU A 130 9.61 2.40 28.35
C LEU A 130 8.82 3.35 29.29
N ALA A 131 7.57 3.70 28.95
CA ALA A 131 6.69 4.48 29.79
C ALA A 131 6.53 3.83 31.17
N LYS A 132 6.21 2.53 31.21
CA LYS A 132 6.07 1.77 32.47
C LYS A 132 7.35 1.79 33.31
N SER A 133 8.54 1.68 32.68
CA SER A 133 9.81 1.69 33.41
C SER A 133 10.11 3.03 34.09
N TYR A 134 9.55 4.12 33.56
CA TYR A 134 9.61 5.45 34.14
C TYR A 134 8.43 5.77 35.07
N GLY A 135 7.51 4.82 35.27
CA GLY A 135 6.31 5.02 36.11
C GLY A 135 5.23 5.88 35.43
N TYR A 136 5.26 6.01 34.12
CA TYR A 136 4.25 6.74 33.34
C TYR A 136 3.14 5.82 32.86
N ASP A 137 1.93 6.37 32.68
CA ASP A 137 0.87 5.67 31.98
C ASP A 137 1.22 5.56 30.48
N PRO A 138 1.26 4.35 29.90
CA PRO A 138 1.52 4.16 28.48
C PRO A 138 0.60 4.96 27.55
N SER A 139 -0.66 5.19 27.96
CA SER A 139 -1.63 5.96 27.17
C SER A 139 -1.27 7.45 27.06
N GLU A 140 -0.43 7.96 27.96
CA GLU A 140 0.08 9.33 27.89
C GLU A 140 1.21 9.48 26.86
N ILE A 141 1.84 8.37 26.48
CA ILE A 141 3.01 8.35 25.57
C ILE A 141 2.62 7.85 24.20
N THR A 142 1.90 6.71 24.12
CA THR A 142 1.52 6.09 22.84
C THR A 142 0.05 6.40 22.52
N ILE A 143 -0.21 6.71 21.25
CA ILE A 143 -1.55 6.97 20.73
C ILE A 143 -1.86 6.00 19.59
N ASP A 144 -3.14 5.73 19.37
CA ASP A 144 -3.59 4.98 18.20
C ASP A 144 -3.43 5.84 16.95
N LEU A 145 -2.55 5.41 16.05
CA LEU A 145 -2.26 6.08 14.78
C LEU A 145 -2.94 5.39 13.58
N THR A 146 -3.81 4.39 13.81
CA THR A 146 -4.50 3.70 12.70
C THR A 146 -5.49 4.61 11.97
N GLY A 147 -5.94 5.70 12.64
CA GLY A 147 -6.89 6.65 12.06
C GLY A 147 -8.24 6.01 11.70
N GLY A 148 -8.59 4.88 12.35
CA GLY A 148 -9.81 4.13 12.06
C GLY A 148 -9.74 3.29 10.78
N VAL A 149 -8.59 3.25 10.08
CA VAL A 149 -8.37 2.33 8.96
C VAL A 149 -8.32 0.93 9.53
N LYS A 150 -9.33 0.12 9.19
CA LYS A 150 -9.39 -1.28 9.61
C LYS A 150 -8.51 -2.12 8.70
N LEU A 151 -7.73 -3.01 9.31
CA LEU A 151 -7.14 -4.11 8.57
C LEU A 151 -8.29 -4.96 8.00
N PRO A 152 -8.34 -5.19 6.68
CA PRO A 152 -9.22 -6.23 6.15
C PRO A 152 -8.81 -7.59 6.74
N PRO A 153 -9.66 -8.62 6.65
CA PRO A 153 -9.28 -9.96 7.06
C PRO A 153 -7.96 -10.36 6.41
N PRO A 154 -7.07 -11.08 7.13
CA PRO A 154 -5.82 -11.55 6.55
C PRO A 154 -6.11 -12.27 5.22
N LEU A 155 -5.30 -11.99 4.21
CA LEU A 155 -5.37 -12.75 2.97
C LEU A 155 -4.98 -14.19 3.30
N GLU A 156 -5.88 -15.14 3.06
CA GLU A 156 -5.60 -16.56 3.25
C GLU A 156 -4.30 -16.93 2.52
N PRO A 157 -3.38 -17.69 3.15
CA PRO A 157 -2.18 -18.17 2.51
C PRO A 157 -2.57 -19.01 1.30
N GLY A 158 -2.39 -18.49 0.09
CA GLY A 158 -2.82 -19.14 -1.16
C GLY A 158 -4.01 -18.49 -1.87
N ALA A 159 -4.71 -17.56 -1.23
CA ALA A 159 -5.64 -16.70 -1.95
C ALA A 159 -4.84 -15.85 -2.93
N ASN A 160 -4.70 -16.35 -4.14
CA ASN A 160 -4.08 -15.70 -5.30
C ASN A 160 -2.55 -15.78 -5.48
N GLN A 161 -1.96 -16.97 -5.28
CA GLN A 161 -0.80 -17.32 -6.12
C GLN A 161 -1.25 -17.87 -7.48
N ASN A 162 -2.53 -18.15 -7.64
CA ASN A 162 -3.23 -18.46 -8.88
C ASN A 162 -4.69 -17.99 -8.70
N ALA A 163 -5.01 -16.73 -9.01
CA ALA A 163 -6.21 -16.57 -9.80
C ALA A 163 -5.93 -17.41 -11.03
N ALA A 164 -6.50 -18.61 -11.08
CA ALA A 164 -6.48 -19.41 -12.27
C ALA A 164 -6.83 -18.44 -13.40
N ALA A 165 -5.96 -18.29 -14.39
CA ALA A 165 -6.35 -17.69 -15.65
C ALA A 165 -7.75 -18.24 -15.92
N PRO A 166 -8.75 -17.41 -16.25
CA PRO A 166 -10.12 -17.87 -16.41
C PRO A 166 -10.06 -19.18 -17.17
N ALA A 167 -10.65 -20.24 -16.59
CA ALA A 167 -10.51 -21.57 -17.16
C ALA A 167 -10.92 -21.45 -18.62
N ILE A 168 -9.94 -21.59 -19.52
CA ILE A 168 -10.21 -21.50 -20.95
C ILE A 168 -11.01 -22.77 -21.27
N ASN A 169 -12.26 -22.58 -21.62
CA ASN A 169 -13.15 -23.66 -21.98
C ASN A 169 -13.07 -23.94 -23.47
N VAL A 170 -13.31 -25.19 -23.85
CA VAL A 170 -13.44 -25.54 -25.28
C VAL A 170 -14.55 -24.69 -25.89
N GLY A 171 -14.20 -23.95 -26.94
CA GLY A 171 -15.13 -23.03 -27.62
C GLY A 171 -14.92 -21.55 -27.29
N ASP A 172 -14.10 -21.20 -26.30
CA ASP A 172 -13.78 -19.80 -26.01
C ASP A 172 -13.05 -19.18 -27.20
N GLU A 173 -13.45 -17.95 -27.56
CA GLU A 173 -12.89 -17.20 -28.68
C GLU A 173 -12.02 -16.04 -28.18
N ALA A 174 -10.95 -15.78 -28.91
CA ALA A 174 -10.04 -14.67 -28.69
C ALA A 174 -9.56 -14.08 -30.02
N VAL A 175 -8.89 -12.93 -29.96
CA VAL A 175 -8.19 -12.36 -31.11
C VAL A 175 -6.69 -12.54 -30.89
N ASN A 176 -6.01 -13.13 -31.86
CA ASN A 176 -4.56 -13.27 -31.82
C ASN A 176 -3.91 -11.86 -31.82
N PRO A 177 -3.20 -11.48 -30.75
CA PRO A 177 -2.67 -10.13 -30.62
C PRO A 177 -1.58 -9.78 -31.64
N THR A 178 -1.00 -10.79 -32.31
CA THR A 178 0.06 -10.61 -33.29
C THR A 178 -0.48 -10.55 -34.73
N THR A 179 -1.51 -11.35 -35.04
CA THR A 179 -2.04 -11.46 -36.44
C THR A 179 -3.40 -10.77 -36.59
N GLY A 180 -4.12 -10.46 -35.50
CA GLY A 180 -5.48 -9.91 -35.53
C GLY A 180 -6.56 -10.91 -35.92
N GLU A 181 -6.22 -12.20 -36.11
CA GLU A 181 -7.15 -13.24 -36.49
C GLU A 181 -8.00 -13.71 -35.30
N HIS A 182 -9.27 -14.02 -35.54
CA HIS A 182 -10.14 -14.69 -34.58
C HIS A 182 -9.72 -16.14 -34.44
N ILE A 183 -9.47 -16.54 -33.20
CA ILE A 183 -9.04 -17.89 -32.83
C ILE A 183 -9.97 -18.43 -31.73
N ARG A 184 -10.14 -19.75 -31.69
CA ARG A 184 -10.96 -20.46 -30.73
C ARG A 184 -10.16 -21.57 -30.06
N TRP A 185 -10.40 -21.77 -28.77
CA TRP A 185 -9.75 -22.85 -28.02
C TRP A 185 -10.42 -24.20 -28.34
N ASP A 186 -9.65 -25.18 -28.81
CA ASP A 186 -10.16 -26.51 -29.14
C ASP A 186 -10.04 -27.52 -27.99
N GLY A 187 -9.50 -27.10 -26.83
CA GLY A 187 -9.20 -27.91 -25.67
C GLY A 187 -7.72 -28.23 -25.51
N THR A 188 -6.90 -27.98 -26.49
CA THR A 188 -5.45 -28.21 -26.50
C THR A 188 -4.66 -27.02 -27.04
N GLN A 189 -5.21 -26.29 -28.02
CA GLN A 189 -4.56 -25.15 -28.66
C GLN A 189 -5.57 -24.14 -29.24
N TRP A 190 -5.08 -22.95 -29.54
CA TRP A 190 -5.84 -21.93 -30.23
C TRP A 190 -5.84 -22.20 -31.72
N VAL A 191 -7.01 -22.41 -32.36
CA VAL A 191 -7.18 -22.66 -33.79
C VAL A 191 -7.93 -21.50 -34.46
N PRO A 192 -7.63 -21.16 -35.72
CA PRO A 192 -8.37 -20.12 -36.43
C PRO A 192 -9.85 -20.45 -36.57
N VAL A 193 -10.69 -19.44 -36.30
CA VAL A 193 -12.15 -19.54 -36.58
C VAL A 193 -12.32 -19.30 -38.09
N LYS A 194 -12.85 -20.31 -38.79
CA LYS A 194 -13.18 -20.18 -40.20
C LYS A 194 -14.53 -19.52 -40.42
#